data_6f2257fd8819d4735f7216d60cf61370
#
_entry.id   6f2257fd8819d4735f7216d60cf61370
#
_cell.length_a   1.000
_cell.length_b   1.000
_cell.length_c   1.000
_cell.angle_alpha   90.00
_cell.angle_beta   90.00
_cell.angle_gamma   90.00
#
_symmetry.space_group_name_H-M   'P 1'
#
loop_
_entity.id
_entity.type
_entity.pdbx_description
1 polymer ?
#
loop_
_entity_poly.entity_id
_entity_poly.type
_entity_poly.pdbx_seq_one_letter_code
_entity_poly.pdbx_strand_id
1 'polypeptide(L)'
;KYYPESHQKSFLKASGDGKVNKTFPGVALLYLPFFLIAHALALLFGLEADGYSTVYQVLFDLGLWVYLFFGLMGLKKVLQLNQFSTLISNLVPAILLLGTNLFFYSVYDQSVTHVYNFFMINGFIYLLLKHKENQQLKPLLYAAFLISLIGITRPTNILVVGLVLFFITDFQFYKN
;
A
#
# COMPACT_ATOMS: atom_id res chain seq x y z
N LYS A 1 -12.14 17.52 -18.73
CA LYS A 1 -11.01 17.95 -17.86
C LYS A 1 -11.43 17.75 -16.42
N TYR A 2 -11.05 16.63 -15.84
CA TYR A 2 -11.55 16.19 -14.52
C TYR A 2 -10.86 16.88 -13.33
N TYR A 3 -9.68 17.48 -13.54
CA TYR A 3 -9.01 18.26 -12.50
C TYR A 3 -8.95 19.72 -12.91
N PRO A 4 -9.58 20.64 -12.15
CA PRO A 4 -9.39 22.07 -12.32
C PRO A 4 -7.91 22.42 -12.26
N GLU A 5 -7.46 23.40 -13.01
CA GLU A 5 -6.05 23.86 -13.01
C GLU A 5 -5.53 24.21 -11.61
N SER A 6 -6.44 24.58 -10.70
CA SER A 6 -6.13 24.80 -9.28
C SER A 6 -5.58 23.57 -8.56
N HIS A 7 -6.06 22.34 -8.88
CA HIS A 7 -5.55 21.11 -8.30
C HIS A 7 -4.19 20.71 -8.87
N GLN A 8 -3.95 20.90 -10.18
CA GLN A 8 -2.63 20.66 -10.77
C GLN A 8 -1.54 21.54 -10.14
N LYS A 9 -1.88 22.79 -9.80
CA LYS A 9 -0.94 23.72 -9.13
C LYS A 9 -0.59 23.30 -7.70
N SER A 10 -1.43 22.53 -7.01
CA SER A 10 -1.15 22.11 -5.63
C SER A 10 -0.07 21.05 -5.50
N PHE A 11 0.12 20.20 -6.53
CA PHE A 11 1.12 19.13 -6.54
C PHE A 11 2.48 19.55 -7.08
N LEU A 12 2.53 20.68 -7.79
CA LEU A 12 3.75 21.18 -8.40
C LEU A 12 4.31 22.37 -7.59
N LYS A 13 5.58 22.29 -7.23
CA LYS A 13 6.32 23.39 -6.61
C LYS A 13 7.30 24.00 -7.64
N ALA A 14 7.35 25.32 -7.72
CA ALA A 14 8.38 26.01 -8.50
C ALA A 14 9.76 25.70 -7.91
N SER A 15 10.71 25.33 -8.77
CA SER A 15 12.11 25.07 -8.41
C SER A 15 12.99 25.56 -9.54
N GLY A 16 13.61 26.75 -9.38
CA GLY A 16 14.31 27.44 -10.46
C GLY A 16 13.34 27.73 -11.62
N ASP A 17 13.77 27.43 -12.85
CA ASP A 17 12.97 27.61 -14.08
C ASP A 17 11.98 26.46 -14.33
N GLY A 18 11.91 25.45 -13.44
CA GLY A 18 11.10 24.26 -13.60
C GLY A 18 10.01 24.09 -12.54
N LYS A 19 9.21 23.06 -12.72
CA LYS A 19 8.21 22.61 -11.74
C LYS A 19 8.57 21.21 -11.26
N VAL A 20 8.63 21.00 -9.95
CA VAL A 20 8.90 19.69 -9.32
C VAL A 20 7.63 19.16 -8.68
N ASN A 21 7.34 17.89 -8.92
CA ASN A 21 6.23 17.20 -8.24
C ASN A 21 6.63 16.97 -6.78
N LYS A 22 5.75 17.37 -5.85
CA LYS A 22 5.96 17.20 -4.40
C LYS A 22 5.65 15.78 -3.93
N THR A 23 4.96 14.98 -4.74
CA THR A 23 4.55 13.63 -4.35
C THR A 23 5.66 12.62 -4.60
N PHE A 24 5.83 11.69 -3.67
CA PHE A 24 6.78 10.61 -3.81
C PHE A 24 6.31 9.59 -4.86
N PRO A 25 7.21 8.98 -5.65
CA PRO A 25 6.85 8.13 -6.80
C PRO A 25 6.30 6.75 -6.41
N GLY A 26 6.33 6.36 -5.14
CA GLY A 26 5.97 5.01 -4.72
C GLY A 26 4.53 4.63 -5.07
N VAL A 27 3.57 5.54 -4.91
CA VAL A 27 2.17 5.27 -5.29
C VAL A 27 2.04 5.09 -6.79
N ALA A 28 2.78 5.84 -7.60
CA ALA A 28 2.77 5.70 -9.05
C ALA A 28 3.22 4.31 -9.50
N LEU A 29 4.20 3.70 -8.81
CA LEU A 29 4.61 2.32 -9.06
C LEU A 29 3.50 1.31 -8.75
N LEU A 30 2.72 1.56 -7.70
CA LEU A 30 1.58 0.70 -7.35
C LEU A 30 0.39 0.89 -8.30
N TYR A 31 0.20 2.09 -8.86
CA TYR A 31 -0.78 2.35 -9.92
C TYR A 31 -0.38 1.74 -11.26
N LEU A 32 0.90 1.55 -11.52
CA LEU A 32 1.42 1.17 -12.84
C LEU A 32 0.71 -0.05 -13.47
N PRO A 33 0.46 -1.17 -12.77
CA PRO A 33 -0.24 -2.31 -13.36
C PRO A 33 -1.65 -1.94 -13.86
N PHE A 34 -2.38 -1.17 -13.07
CA PHE A 34 -3.75 -0.75 -13.41
C PHE A 34 -3.75 0.32 -14.50
N PHE A 35 -2.76 1.20 -14.50
CA PHE A 35 -2.54 2.17 -15.58
C PHE A 35 -2.31 1.46 -16.93
N LEU A 36 -1.44 0.46 -16.97
CA LEU A 36 -1.15 -0.30 -18.19
C LEU A 36 -2.38 -1.03 -18.71
N ILE A 37 -3.19 -1.62 -17.83
CA ILE A 37 -4.46 -2.26 -18.20
C ILE A 37 -5.42 -1.21 -18.77
N ALA A 38 -5.60 -0.07 -18.08
CA ALA A 38 -6.47 1.02 -18.52
C ALA A 38 -6.04 1.55 -19.89
N HIS A 39 -4.72 1.73 -20.10
CA HIS A 39 -4.16 2.23 -21.35
C HIS A 39 -4.39 1.25 -22.50
N ALA A 40 -4.17 -0.05 -22.27
CA ALA A 40 -4.47 -1.08 -23.25
C ALA A 40 -5.97 -1.11 -23.61
N LEU A 41 -6.87 -1.00 -22.63
CA LEU A 41 -8.32 -0.94 -22.88
C LEU A 41 -8.70 0.33 -23.65
N ALA A 42 -8.12 1.49 -23.30
CA ALA A 42 -8.37 2.73 -24.02
C ALA A 42 -7.99 2.61 -25.50
N LEU A 43 -6.83 2.04 -25.79
CA LEU A 43 -6.38 1.82 -27.18
C LEU A 43 -7.26 0.79 -27.92
N LEU A 44 -7.66 -0.32 -27.25
CA LEU A 44 -8.47 -1.36 -27.87
C LEU A 44 -9.89 -0.88 -28.23
N PHE A 45 -10.49 -0.04 -27.39
CA PHE A 45 -11.86 0.44 -27.56
C PHE A 45 -11.94 1.83 -28.20
N GLY A 46 -10.82 2.41 -28.62
CA GLY A 46 -10.78 3.74 -29.24
C GLY A 46 -11.19 4.87 -28.29
N LEU A 47 -10.94 4.69 -26.97
CA LEU A 47 -11.19 5.69 -25.94
C LEU A 47 -10.01 6.67 -25.86
N GLU A 48 -10.21 7.79 -25.16
CA GLU A 48 -9.12 8.75 -24.91
C GLU A 48 -8.00 8.12 -24.08
N ALA A 49 -6.83 7.93 -24.71
CA ALA A 49 -5.64 7.31 -24.08
C ALA A 49 -4.73 8.39 -23.43
N ASP A 50 -5.33 9.29 -22.62
CA ASP A 50 -4.70 10.48 -22.03
C ASP A 50 -4.18 10.26 -20.59
N GLY A 51 -4.45 9.10 -20.00
CA GLY A 51 -4.08 8.79 -18.61
C GLY A 51 -5.04 9.35 -17.55
N TYR A 52 -6.07 10.10 -17.96
CA TYR A 52 -6.98 10.84 -17.04
C TYR A 52 -8.45 10.56 -17.30
N SER A 53 -8.81 9.96 -18.40
CA SER A 53 -10.18 9.62 -18.78
C SER A 53 -10.81 8.64 -17.80
N THR A 54 -12.13 8.46 -17.85
CA THR A 54 -12.89 7.64 -16.89
C THR A 54 -12.36 6.21 -16.77
N VAL A 55 -11.87 5.61 -17.86
CA VAL A 55 -11.33 4.24 -17.83
C VAL A 55 -10.14 4.12 -16.87
N TYR A 56 -9.26 5.12 -16.83
CA TYR A 56 -8.12 5.11 -15.90
C TYR A 56 -8.56 5.28 -14.45
N GLN A 57 -9.52 6.17 -14.20
CA GLN A 57 -10.04 6.40 -12.85
C GLN A 57 -10.68 5.13 -12.29
N VAL A 58 -11.55 4.48 -13.07
CA VAL A 58 -12.18 3.22 -12.65
C VAL A 58 -11.14 2.13 -12.36
N LEU A 59 -10.09 2.01 -13.19
CA LEU A 59 -9.04 1.02 -12.96
C LEU A 59 -8.18 1.36 -11.73
N PHE A 60 -7.93 2.64 -11.45
CA PHE A 60 -7.22 3.05 -10.24
C PHE A 60 -8.04 2.76 -8.98
N ASP A 61 -9.35 3.01 -8.99
CA ASP A 61 -10.24 2.68 -7.89
C ASP A 61 -10.31 1.18 -7.65
N LEU A 62 -10.44 0.38 -8.71
CA LEU A 62 -10.37 -1.08 -8.63
C LEU A 62 -9.02 -1.55 -8.06
N GLY A 63 -7.92 -0.94 -8.49
CA GLY A 63 -6.59 -1.22 -8.00
C GLY A 63 -6.47 -0.96 -6.50
N LEU A 64 -6.99 0.18 -6.03
CA LEU A 64 -7.02 0.51 -4.62
C LEU A 64 -7.80 -0.54 -3.81
N TRP A 65 -8.96 -0.99 -4.30
CA TRP A 65 -9.75 -2.03 -3.61
C TRP A 65 -9.06 -3.39 -3.61
N VAL A 66 -8.32 -3.72 -4.67
CA VAL A 66 -7.47 -4.92 -4.70
C VAL A 66 -6.39 -4.84 -3.61
N TYR A 67 -5.69 -3.71 -3.48
CA TYR A 67 -4.70 -3.52 -2.41
C TYR A 67 -5.34 -3.54 -1.02
N LEU A 68 -6.51 -2.92 -0.85
CA LEU A 68 -7.25 -2.97 0.41
C LEU A 68 -7.59 -4.40 0.80
N PHE A 69 -8.14 -5.18 -0.13
CA PHE A 69 -8.49 -6.57 0.09
C PHE A 69 -7.27 -7.39 0.53
N PHE A 70 -6.16 -7.30 -0.20
CA PHE A 70 -4.95 -8.01 0.18
C PHE A 70 -4.34 -7.49 1.48
N GLY A 71 -4.47 -6.22 1.80
CA GLY A 71 -4.06 -5.64 3.08
C GLY A 71 -4.86 -6.23 4.26
N LEU A 72 -6.18 -6.34 4.14
CA LEU A 72 -7.05 -6.95 5.15
C LEU A 72 -6.78 -8.46 5.30
N MET A 73 -6.57 -9.16 4.18
CA MET A 73 -6.18 -10.58 4.20
C MET A 73 -4.80 -10.78 4.81
N GLY A 74 -3.85 -9.88 4.53
CA GLY A 74 -2.53 -9.87 5.15
C GLY A 74 -2.62 -9.72 6.66
N LEU A 75 -3.40 -8.74 7.15
CA LEU A 75 -3.65 -8.56 8.58
C LEU A 75 -4.26 -9.79 9.23
N LYS A 76 -5.28 -10.38 8.59
CA LYS A 76 -5.86 -11.64 9.08
C LYS A 76 -4.81 -12.75 9.20
N LYS A 77 -3.93 -12.90 8.21
CA LYS A 77 -2.85 -13.89 8.25
C LYS A 77 -1.83 -13.60 9.35
N VAL A 78 -1.48 -12.34 9.56
CA VAL A 78 -0.61 -11.90 10.67
C VAL A 78 -1.20 -12.31 12.03
N LEU A 79 -2.50 -12.08 12.24
CA LEU A 79 -3.19 -12.47 13.48
C LEU A 79 -3.20 -13.98 13.66
N GLN A 80 -3.49 -14.74 12.61
CA GLN A 80 -3.49 -16.20 12.64
C GLN A 80 -2.10 -16.78 12.98
N LEU A 81 -1.03 -16.23 12.40
CA LEU A 81 0.34 -16.66 12.71
C LEU A 81 0.74 -16.34 14.16
N ASN A 82 0.15 -15.31 14.75
CA ASN A 82 0.30 -14.99 16.17
C ASN A 82 -0.70 -15.75 17.08
N GLN A 83 -1.35 -16.80 16.58
CA GLN A 83 -2.25 -17.70 17.31
C GLN A 83 -3.51 -17.03 17.90
N PHE A 84 -3.94 -15.89 17.36
CA PHE A 84 -5.25 -15.33 17.70
C PHE A 84 -6.37 -16.24 17.20
N SER A 85 -7.47 -16.27 17.95
CA SER A 85 -8.65 -17.06 17.57
C SER A 85 -9.20 -16.66 16.20
N THR A 86 -9.90 -17.59 15.53
CA THR A 86 -10.52 -17.33 14.22
C THR A 86 -11.49 -16.14 14.29
N LEU A 87 -12.21 -16.00 15.40
CA LEU A 87 -13.14 -14.89 15.62
C LEU A 87 -12.37 -13.54 15.60
N ILE A 88 -11.31 -13.41 16.40
CA ILE A 88 -10.49 -12.19 16.46
C ILE A 88 -9.86 -11.90 15.10
N SER A 89 -9.30 -12.93 14.45
CA SER A 89 -8.66 -12.77 13.14
C SER A 89 -9.62 -12.31 12.04
N ASN A 90 -10.92 -12.56 12.16
CA ASN A 90 -11.94 -12.09 11.22
C ASN A 90 -12.50 -10.71 11.63
N LEU A 91 -12.73 -10.47 12.92
CA LEU A 91 -13.34 -9.23 13.41
C LEU A 91 -12.39 -8.04 13.33
N VAL A 92 -11.11 -8.21 13.67
CA VAL A 92 -10.16 -7.09 13.71
C VAL A 92 -10.00 -6.40 12.35
N PRO A 93 -9.83 -7.12 11.21
CA PRO A 93 -9.81 -6.47 9.90
C PRO A 93 -11.10 -5.69 9.59
N ALA A 94 -12.27 -6.25 9.94
CA ALA A 94 -13.56 -5.59 9.72
C ALA A 94 -13.70 -4.32 10.58
N ILE A 95 -13.32 -4.39 11.86
CA ILE A 95 -13.34 -3.25 12.77
C ILE A 95 -12.37 -2.16 12.31
N LEU A 96 -11.16 -2.51 11.86
CA LEU A 96 -10.21 -1.55 11.34
C LEU A 96 -10.73 -0.89 10.06
N LEU A 97 -11.33 -1.66 9.16
CA LEU A 97 -11.91 -1.09 7.95
C LEU A 97 -13.03 -0.09 8.27
N LEU A 98 -13.99 -0.49 9.11
CA LEU A 98 -15.21 0.31 9.34
C LEU A 98 -15.06 1.34 10.46
N GLY A 99 -14.18 1.10 11.43
CA GLY A 99 -14.02 1.92 12.62
C GLY A 99 -12.86 2.92 12.58
N THR A 100 -12.10 2.97 11.47
CA THR A 100 -10.99 3.91 11.32
C THR A 100 -11.09 4.72 10.02
N ASN A 101 -10.16 5.65 9.84
CA ASN A 101 -10.04 6.43 8.60
C ASN A 101 -9.75 5.56 7.35
N LEU A 102 -9.51 4.26 7.51
CA LEU A 102 -9.24 3.36 6.40
C LEU A 102 -10.45 3.30 5.44
N PHE A 103 -11.68 3.26 6.00
CA PHE A 103 -12.91 3.34 5.21
C PHE A 103 -12.99 4.64 4.41
N PHE A 104 -12.74 5.77 5.07
CA PHE A 104 -12.76 7.07 4.41
C PHE A 104 -11.78 7.12 3.23
N TYR A 105 -10.54 6.68 3.43
CA TYR A 105 -9.52 6.66 2.38
C TYR A 105 -9.75 5.61 1.30
N SER A 106 -10.59 4.61 1.54
CA SER A 106 -10.92 3.62 0.53
C SER A 106 -12.10 4.02 -0.36
N VAL A 107 -12.94 4.96 0.09
CA VAL A 107 -14.19 5.34 -0.61
C VAL A 107 -14.18 6.79 -1.07
N TYR A 108 -13.75 7.73 -0.21
CA TYR A 108 -13.90 9.17 -0.44
C TYR A 108 -12.62 9.87 -0.88
N ASP A 109 -11.46 9.45 -0.38
CA ASP A 109 -10.16 10.07 -0.70
C ASP A 109 -9.14 9.01 -1.12
N GLN A 110 -9.34 8.47 -2.29
CA GLN A 110 -8.57 7.36 -2.85
C GLN A 110 -7.18 7.79 -3.36
N SER A 111 -6.92 9.09 -3.45
CA SER A 111 -5.66 9.63 -3.95
C SER A 111 -4.50 9.55 -2.94
N VAL A 112 -4.79 9.21 -1.69
CA VAL A 112 -3.81 9.20 -0.61
C VAL A 112 -3.12 7.86 -0.42
N THR A 113 -1.94 7.89 0.21
CA THR A 113 -1.05 6.74 0.37
C THR A 113 -1.51 5.71 1.41
N HIS A 114 -2.60 5.95 2.15
CA HIS A 114 -2.95 5.19 3.36
C HIS A 114 -3.28 3.72 3.09
N VAL A 115 -4.12 3.44 2.09
CA VAL A 115 -4.51 2.07 1.74
C VAL A 115 -3.30 1.26 1.23
N TYR A 116 -2.46 1.88 0.41
CA TYR A 116 -1.25 1.24 -0.11
C TYR A 116 -0.25 0.92 1.00
N ASN A 117 -0.04 1.87 1.92
CA ASN A 117 0.82 1.64 3.09
C ASN A 117 0.24 0.56 4.01
N PHE A 118 -1.07 0.55 4.23
CA PHE A 118 -1.73 -0.51 5.00
C PHE A 118 -1.45 -1.90 4.41
N PHE A 119 -1.60 -2.05 3.08
CA PHE A 119 -1.27 -3.29 2.37
C PHE A 119 0.21 -3.66 2.54
N MET A 120 1.11 -2.73 2.25
CA MET A 120 2.56 -3.00 2.28
C MET A 120 3.07 -3.31 3.69
N ILE A 121 2.59 -2.60 4.71
CA ILE A 121 2.99 -2.82 6.12
C ILE A 121 2.51 -4.19 6.60
N ASN A 122 1.26 -4.56 6.34
CA ASN A 122 0.76 -5.89 6.69
C ASN A 122 1.50 -7.01 5.94
N GLY A 123 1.80 -6.80 4.66
CA GLY A 123 2.63 -7.71 3.88
C GLY A 123 4.04 -7.86 4.43
N PHE A 124 4.66 -6.75 4.82
CA PHE A 124 5.98 -6.74 5.45
C PHE A 124 6.00 -7.53 6.76
N ILE A 125 5.06 -7.26 7.67
CA ILE A 125 4.93 -8.00 8.94
C ILE A 125 4.71 -9.49 8.69
N TYR A 126 3.80 -9.84 7.76
CA TYR A 126 3.54 -11.22 7.38
C TYR A 126 4.81 -11.94 6.90
N LEU A 127 5.60 -11.29 6.06
CA LEU A 127 6.85 -11.87 5.54
C LEU A 127 7.92 -12.05 6.62
N LEU A 128 8.03 -11.12 7.58
CA LEU A 128 8.91 -11.28 8.74
C LEU A 128 8.50 -12.48 9.61
N LEU A 129 7.20 -12.64 9.88
CA LEU A 129 6.67 -13.79 10.62
C LEU A 129 6.95 -15.11 9.86
N LYS A 130 6.78 -15.12 8.55
CA LYS A 130 7.11 -16.29 7.71
C LYS A 130 8.59 -16.60 7.69
N HIS A 131 9.45 -15.60 7.67
CA HIS A 131 10.88 -15.80 7.82
C HIS A 131 11.23 -16.43 9.19
N LYS A 132 10.62 -15.90 10.27
CA LYS A 132 10.81 -16.42 11.62
C LYS A 132 10.36 -17.88 11.76
N GLU A 133 9.23 -18.24 11.13
CA GLU A 133 8.69 -19.60 11.17
C GLU A 133 9.57 -20.61 10.40
N ASN A 134 10.00 -20.26 9.19
CA ASN A 134 10.62 -21.20 8.25
C ASN A 134 12.13 -21.00 8.06
N GLN A 135 12.71 -19.94 8.60
CA GLN A 135 14.12 -19.53 8.43
C GLN A 135 14.58 -19.43 6.96
N GLN A 136 13.63 -19.20 6.05
CA GLN A 136 13.89 -19.09 4.62
C GLN A 136 14.30 -17.67 4.23
N LEU A 137 15.25 -17.52 3.31
CA LEU A 137 15.73 -16.24 2.83
C LEU A 137 14.69 -15.51 1.95
N LYS A 138 13.87 -16.26 1.19
CA LYS A 138 12.89 -15.67 0.25
C LYS A 138 11.91 -14.67 0.90
N PRO A 139 11.25 -14.98 2.04
CA PRO A 139 10.38 -14.00 2.72
C PRO A 139 11.13 -12.73 3.12
N LEU A 140 12.40 -12.85 3.55
CA LEU A 140 13.21 -11.70 3.94
C LEU A 140 13.53 -10.79 2.74
N LEU A 141 13.85 -11.37 1.57
CA LEU A 141 14.06 -10.60 0.34
C LEU A 141 12.80 -9.84 -0.10
N TYR A 142 11.63 -10.48 -0.01
CA TYR A 142 10.36 -9.80 -0.30
C TYR A 142 10.03 -8.72 0.75
N ALA A 143 10.36 -8.94 2.02
CA ALA A 143 10.22 -7.93 3.06
C ALA A 143 11.13 -6.73 2.79
N ALA A 144 12.38 -6.95 2.36
CA ALA A 144 13.30 -5.89 1.97
C ALA A 144 12.80 -5.09 0.75
N PHE A 145 12.17 -5.74 -0.21
CA PHE A 145 11.52 -5.08 -1.33
C PHE A 145 10.33 -4.21 -0.86
N LEU A 146 9.45 -4.75 0.00
CA LEU A 146 8.31 -3.99 0.52
C LEU A 146 8.74 -2.79 1.35
N ILE A 147 9.77 -2.90 2.20
CA ILE A 147 10.24 -1.75 3.00
C ILE A 147 10.82 -0.65 2.11
N SER A 148 11.47 -1.01 1.01
CA SER A 148 11.95 -0.05 0.01
C SER A 148 10.77 0.69 -0.65
N LEU A 149 9.71 -0.03 -1.04
CA LEU A 149 8.47 0.58 -1.56
C LEU A 149 7.79 1.48 -0.54
N ILE A 150 7.73 1.08 0.73
CA ILE A 150 7.19 1.90 1.82
C ILE A 150 7.98 3.22 1.93
N GLY A 151 9.31 3.15 1.90
CA GLY A 151 10.18 4.32 1.98
C GLY A 151 9.99 5.31 0.83
N ILE A 152 9.88 4.84 -0.41
CA ILE A 152 9.64 5.69 -1.58
C ILE A 152 8.18 6.13 -1.73
N THR A 153 7.25 5.50 -1.02
CA THR A 153 5.84 5.93 -0.95
C THR A 153 5.64 7.00 0.11
N ARG A 154 6.20 6.80 1.29
CA ARG A 154 6.14 7.74 2.40
C ARG A 154 7.37 7.55 3.31
N PRO A 155 8.39 8.40 3.22
CA PRO A 155 9.66 8.23 3.94
C PRO A 155 9.50 8.08 5.46
N THR A 156 8.51 8.75 6.07
CA THR A 156 8.23 8.63 7.50
C THR A 156 7.84 7.21 7.93
N ASN A 157 7.28 6.41 7.01
CA ASN A 157 6.85 5.04 7.31
C ASN A 157 8.02 4.04 7.34
N ILE A 158 9.25 4.45 6.99
CA ILE A 158 10.45 3.62 7.14
C ILE A 158 10.69 3.20 8.60
N LEU A 159 10.11 3.93 9.55
CA LEU A 159 10.14 3.57 10.98
C LEU A 159 9.58 2.17 11.26
N VAL A 160 8.76 1.63 10.36
CA VAL A 160 8.31 0.22 10.40
C VAL A 160 9.48 -0.77 10.41
N VAL A 161 10.65 -0.39 9.89
CA VAL A 161 11.90 -1.20 10.03
C VAL A 161 12.18 -1.53 11.49
N GLY A 162 11.83 -0.66 12.43
CA GLY A 162 11.99 -0.95 13.85
C GLY A 162 11.31 -2.25 14.30
N LEU A 163 10.24 -2.67 13.61
CA LEU A 163 9.59 -3.97 13.88
C LEU A 163 10.50 -5.15 13.59
N VAL A 164 11.49 -5.03 12.70
CA VAL A 164 12.47 -6.08 12.41
C VAL A 164 13.17 -6.50 13.70
N LEU A 165 13.49 -5.53 14.57
CA LEU A 165 14.13 -5.80 15.85
C LEU A 165 13.28 -6.72 16.75
N PHE A 166 11.95 -6.60 16.70
CA PHE A 166 11.04 -7.47 17.46
C PHE A 166 10.88 -8.87 16.86
N PHE A 167 11.01 -9.01 15.55
CA PHE A 167 10.75 -10.28 14.86
C PHE A 167 12.02 -11.11 14.60
N ILE A 168 13.18 -10.47 14.49
CA ILE A 168 14.46 -11.14 14.22
C ILE A 168 15.23 -11.38 15.51
N THR A 169 15.20 -10.47 16.47
CA THR A 169 15.77 -10.71 17.79
C THR A 169 14.83 -11.65 18.56
N ASP A 170 15.26 -12.87 18.81
CA ASP A 170 14.59 -13.73 19.79
C ASP A 170 14.60 -13.02 21.14
N PHE A 171 13.42 -12.58 21.59
CA PHE A 171 13.21 -12.13 22.95
C PHE A 171 13.28 -13.33 23.93
N GLN A 172 14.33 -14.16 23.81
CA GLN A 172 14.64 -15.18 24.82
C GLN A 172 15.14 -14.56 26.12
N PHE A 173 15.42 -13.25 26.12
CA PHE A 173 15.89 -12.53 27.30
C PHE A 173 14.86 -12.40 28.45
N TYR A 174 13.58 -12.67 28.20
CA TYR A 174 12.50 -12.55 29.21
C TYR A 174 11.91 -13.88 29.69
N LYS A 175 12.59 -15.01 29.40
CA LYS A 175 12.15 -16.34 29.86
C LYS A 175 13.09 -16.98 30.89
N ASN A 176 13.94 -16.21 31.57
CA ASN A 176 14.69 -16.65 32.75
C ASN A 176 14.29 -15.84 33.97
#